data_5cdb51a461d905bb764634d6678b742b
#
_entry.id   5cdb51a461d905bb764634d6678b742b
#
_cell.length_a   1.000
_cell.length_b   1.000
_cell.length_c   1.000
_cell.angle_alpha   90.00
_cell.angle_beta   90.00
_cell.angle_gamma   90.00
#
_symmetry.space_group_name_H-M   'P 1'
#
loop_
_entity.id
_entity.type
_entity.pdbx_description
1 polymer ?
#
loop_
_entity_poly.entity_id
_entity_poly.type
_entity_poly.pdbx_seq_one_letter_code
_entity_poly.pdbx_strand_id
1 'polypeptide(L)'
;MALGLIGKKVGMTRLFDQESGAMVPVTVIDVKGNTFAQIKTEDKDGYNAIQVAFDAQKESRVAKPQAGHFKKLGIQPTKLLKEFRVEASELPAEGAEDPGVDLFSAGQWVDVIGTSKGKGFQGAMRRHNFHGSPAA
;
A
#
# COMPACT_ATOMS: atom_id res chain seq x y z
N MET A 1 10.01 -7.13 -9.61
CA MET A 1 9.16 -6.01 -9.10
C MET A 1 9.75 -5.57 -7.77
N ALA A 2 9.90 -4.27 -7.54
CA ALA A 2 10.46 -3.79 -6.27
C ALA A 2 9.46 -3.94 -5.11
N LEU A 3 9.98 -4.12 -3.90
CA LEU A 3 9.18 -4.10 -2.67
C LEU A 3 8.45 -2.76 -2.55
N GLY A 4 7.19 -2.81 -2.16
CA GLY A 4 6.35 -1.63 -1.92
C GLY A 4 5.97 -1.49 -0.45
N LEU A 5 5.47 -0.30 -0.08
CA LEU A 5 4.92 -0.03 1.24
C LEU A 5 3.42 0.25 1.17
N ILE A 6 2.75 -0.03 2.27
CA ILE A 6 1.36 0.37 2.46
C ILE A 6 1.37 1.72 3.17
N GLY A 7 0.61 2.68 2.66
CA GLY A 7 0.57 4.01 3.23
C GLY A 7 -0.84 4.55 3.38
N LYS A 8 -1.00 5.50 4.29
CA LYS A 8 -2.25 6.22 4.53
C LYS A 8 -2.09 7.68 4.09
N LYS A 9 -2.94 8.12 3.17
CA LYS A 9 -2.97 9.53 2.78
C LYS A 9 -3.40 10.39 3.97
N VAL A 10 -2.52 11.24 4.44
CA VAL A 10 -2.79 12.20 5.53
C VAL A 10 -3.46 13.43 4.96
N GLY A 11 -2.96 13.95 3.84
CA GLY A 11 -3.49 15.14 3.22
C GLY A 11 -2.66 15.60 2.03
N MET A 12 -2.92 16.83 1.60
CA MET A 12 -2.14 17.50 0.56
C MET A 12 -1.68 18.84 1.09
N THR A 13 -0.49 19.24 0.67
CA THR A 13 0.09 20.55 0.96
C THR A 13 0.88 21.04 -0.25
N ARG A 14 1.58 22.14 -0.10
CA ARG A 14 2.46 22.71 -1.11
C ARG A 14 3.81 22.97 -0.50
N LEU A 15 4.83 22.70 -1.27
CA LEU A 15 6.21 23.06 -0.97
C LEU A 15 6.67 24.12 -1.97
N PHE A 16 7.54 25.00 -1.51
CA PHE A 16 8.19 25.97 -2.38
C PHE A 16 9.62 25.50 -2.63
N ASP A 17 9.95 25.35 -3.89
CA ASP A 17 11.31 25.05 -4.28
C ASP A 17 12.19 26.28 -4.02
N GLN A 18 13.28 26.09 -3.30
CA GLN A 18 14.15 27.19 -2.88
C GLN A 18 14.96 27.78 -4.02
N GLU A 19 15.24 26.99 -5.07
CA GLU A 19 16.04 27.44 -6.20
C GLU A 19 15.20 28.17 -7.24
N SER A 20 14.08 27.59 -7.63
CA SER A 20 13.20 28.15 -8.67
C SER A 20 12.09 29.06 -8.14
N GLY A 21 11.81 29.05 -6.85
CA GLY A 21 10.64 29.71 -6.24
C GLY A 21 9.31 29.08 -6.65
N ALA A 22 9.31 28.00 -7.39
CA ALA A 22 8.10 27.34 -7.87
C ALA A 22 7.33 26.67 -6.76
N MET A 23 6.01 26.76 -6.82
CA MET A 23 5.10 26.05 -5.90
C MET A 23 4.82 24.67 -6.42
N VAL A 24 5.21 23.64 -5.64
CA VAL A 24 5.00 22.24 -5.97
C VAL A 24 3.91 21.66 -5.07
N PRO A 25 2.76 21.21 -5.63
CA PRO A 25 1.74 20.50 -4.85
C PRO A 25 2.24 19.11 -4.47
N VAL A 26 2.12 18.76 -3.18
CA VAL A 26 2.57 17.47 -2.66
C VAL A 26 1.44 16.76 -1.89
N THR A 27 1.44 15.44 -1.95
CA THR A 27 0.59 14.58 -1.13
C THR A 27 1.44 13.97 -0.02
N VAL A 28 0.96 14.08 1.22
CA VAL A 28 1.61 13.49 2.39
C VAL A 28 1.02 12.11 2.65
N ILE A 29 1.87 11.11 2.66
CA ILE A 29 1.52 9.71 2.91
C ILE A 29 2.28 9.25 4.15
N ASP A 30 1.55 8.76 5.15
CA ASP A 30 2.13 8.14 6.34
C ASP A 30 2.35 6.64 6.05
N VAL A 31 3.58 6.19 6.15
CA VAL A 31 4.00 4.80 5.95
C VAL A 31 4.49 4.13 7.23
N LYS A 32 4.33 4.76 8.39
CA LYS A 32 4.74 4.19 9.67
C LYS A 32 3.92 2.95 10.02
N GLY A 33 4.58 1.94 10.59
CA GLY A 33 3.94 0.72 11.05
C GLY A 33 3.71 -0.32 9.96
N ASN A 34 4.49 -0.27 8.88
CA ASN A 34 4.64 -1.42 8.00
C ASN A 34 5.50 -2.47 8.72
N THR A 35 5.05 -3.71 8.74
CA THR A 35 5.73 -4.84 9.39
C THR A 35 5.76 -6.01 8.41
N PHE A 36 6.88 -6.70 8.34
CA PHE A 36 6.95 -7.95 7.58
C PHE A 36 6.12 -9.03 8.29
N ALA A 37 5.06 -9.48 7.63
CA ALA A 37 4.18 -10.51 8.18
C ALA A 37 4.65 -11.91 7.81
N GLN A 38 4.95 -12.14 6.55
CA GLN A 38 5.35 -13.45 6.04
C GLN A 38 6.20 -13.30 4.78
N ILE A 39 7.23 -14.11 4.66
CA ILE A 39 8.01 -14.29 3.45
C ILE A 39 7.53 -15.57 2.78
N LYS A 40 7.11 -15.48 1.53
CA LYS A 40 6.70 -16.61 0.69
C LYS A 40 7.80 -16.95 -0.28
N THR A 41 8.07 -18.25 -0.43
CA THR A 41 9.09 -18.77 -1.31
C THR A 41 8.48 -19.74 -2.32
N GLU A 42 9.13 -19.88 -3.48
CA GLU A 42 8.67 -20.76 -4.54
C GLU A 42 8.53 -22.20 -4.07
N ASP A 43 9.45 -22.68 -3.22
CA ASP A 43 9.44 -24.04 -2.69
C ASP A 43 8.23 -24.38 -1.82
N LYS A 44 7.73 -23.42 -1.04
CA LYS A 44 6.64 -23.63 -0.09
C LYS A 44 5.29 -23.16 -0.62
N ASP A 45 5.26 -22.02 -1.30
CA ASP A 45 4.04 -21.32 -1.71
C ASP A 45 3.86 -21.31 -3.24
N GLY A 46 4.85 -21.74 -4.02
CA GLY A 46 4.83 -21.75 -5.48
C GLY A 46 5.13 -20.39 -6.13
N TYR A 47 5.49 -19.39 -5.34
CA TYR A 47 5.91 -18.08 -5.81
C TYR A 47 6.64 -17.28 -4.71
N ASN A 48 7.46 -16.33 -5.14
CA ASN A 48 8.18 -15.44 -4.22
C ASN A 48 7.38 -14.17 -3.96
N ALA A 49 7.11 -13.87 -2.69
CA ALA A 49 6.42 -12.66 -2.27
C ALA A 49 6.72 -12.31 -0.82
N ILE A 50 6.55 -11.04 -0.49
CA ILE A 50 6.63 -10.53 0.86
C ILE A 50 5.25 -10.01 1.26
N GLN A 51 4.69 -10.54 2.33
CA GLN A 51 3.45 -10.05 2.90
C GLN A 51 3.76 -8.96 3.92
N VAL A 52 3.22 -7.77 3.69
CA VAL A 52 3.38 -6.60 4.58
C VAL A 52 2.07 -6.35 5.30
N ALA A 53 2.16 -6.15 6.60
CA ALA A 53 1.06 -5.78 7.49
C ALA A 53 1.12 -4.27 7.79
N PHE A 54 -0.05 -3.62 7.90
CA PHE A 54 -0.13 -2.19 8.16
C PHE A 54 -1.39 -1.82 8.94
N ASP A 55 -1.29 -0.74 9.74
CA ASP A 55 -2.37 -0.16 10.55
C ASP A 55 -2.85 -1.13 11.64
N ALA A 56 -2.13 -1.19 12.76
CA ALA A 56 -2.44 -2.03 13.91
C ALA A 56 -3.86 -1.77 14.43
N GLN A 57 -4.59 -2.84 14.75
CA GLN A 57 -5.95 -2.74 15.27
C GLN A 57 -6.15 -3.61 16.51
N LYS A 58 -7.21 -3.31 17.27
CA LYS A 58 -7.58 -4.08 18.44
C LYS A 58 -8.01 -5.49 18.03
N GLU A 59 -7.59 -6.51 18.78
CA GLU A 59 -7.92 -7.91 18.55
C GLU A 59 -9.43 -8.16 18.50
N SER A 60 -10.21 -7.42 19.29
CA SER A 60 -11.68 -7.53 19.30
C SER A 60 -12.37 -7.14 17.99
N ARG A 61 -11.66 -6.46 17.07
CA ARG A 61 -12.18 -6.06 15.75
C ARG A 61 -11.80 -7.04 14.64
N VAL A 62 -11.05 -8.08 14.97
CA VAL A 62 -10.55 -9.05 14.00
C VAL A 62 -11.40 -10.30 14.04
N ALA A 63 -11.79 -10.84 12.89
CA ALA A 63 -12.50 -12.10 12.80
C ALA A 63 -11.61 -13.26 13.28
N LYS A 64 -12.21 -14.26 13.94
CA LYS A 64 -11.49 -15.42 14.51
C LYS A 64 -10.49 -16.09 13.56
N PRO A 65 -10.81 -16.34 12.25
CA PRO A 65 -9.85 -16.93 11.33
C PRO A 65 -8.60 -16.05 11.11
N GLN A 66 -8.81 -14.74 10.97
CA GLN A 66 -7.71 -13.78 10.81
C GLN A 66 -6.87 -13.66 12.08
N ALA A 67 -7.52 -13.66 13.26
CA ALA A 67 -6.80 -13.66 14.54
C ALA A 67 -5.89 -14.89 14.68
N GLY A 68 -6.36 -16.07 14.24
CA GLY A 68 -5.54 -17.28 14.17
C GLY A 68 -4.32 -17.12 13.25
N HIS A 69 -4.50 -16.47 12.11
CA HIS A 69 -3.41 -16.19 11.19
C HIS A 69 -2.34 -15.28 11.83
N PHE A 70 -2.75 -14.16 12.43
CA PHE A 70 -1.81 -13.25 13.11
C PHE A 70 -1.09 -13.93 14.28
N LYS A 71 -1.78 -14.77 15.06
CA LYS A 71 -1.15 -15.56 16.14
C LYS A 71 -0.09 -16.52 15.61
N LYS A 72 -0.35 -17.18 14.47
CA LYS A 72 0.62 -18.08 13.83
C LYS A 72 1.87 -17.33 13.38
N LEU A 73 1.71 -16.09 12.92
CA LEU A 73 2.81 -15.24 12.47
C LEU A 73 3.53 -14.51 13.62
N GLY A 74 2.99 -14.52 14.83
CA GLY A 74 3.56 -13.84 16.00
C GLY A 74 3.50 -12.31 15.93
N ILE A 75 2.63 -11.76 15.09
CA ILE A 75 2.49 -10.31 14.88
C ILE A 75 1.16 -9.80 15.47
N GLN A 76 1.13 -8.50 15.79
CA GLN A 76 -0.10 -7.85 16.23
C GLN A 76 -1.13 -7.83 15.09
N PRO A 77 -2.44 -7.95 15.40
CA PRO A 77 -3.48 -7.81 14.41
C PRO A 77 -3.42 -6.46 13.69
N THR A 78 -3.47 -6.50 12.38
CA THR A 78 -3.45 -5.30 11.53
C THR A 78 -4.70 -5.23 10.66
N LYS A 79 -5.00 -4.05 10.18
CA LYS A 79 -6.17 -3.78 9.35
C LYS A 79 -5.96 -4.20 7.90
N LEU A 80 -4.75 -4.06 7.42
CA LEU A 80 -4.38 -4.36 6.04
C LEU A 80 -3.23 -5.34 6.00
N LEU A 81 -3.37 -6.33 5.13
CA LEU A 81 -2.32 -7.24 4.69
C LEU A 81 -2.24 -7.16 3.17
N LYS A 82 -1.05 -6.96 2.63
CA LYS A 82 -0.82 -6.91 1.20
C LYS A 82 0.43 -7.68 0.83
N GLU A 83 0.38 -8.40 -0.26
CA GLU A 83 1.53 -9.13 -0.81
C GLU A 83 2.16 -8.33 -1.94
N PHE A 84 3.47 -8.23 -1.91
CA PHE A 84 4.30 -7.72 -2.97
C PHE A 84 5.11 -8.87 -3.55
N ARG A 85 4.92 -9.15 -4.82
CA ARG A 85 5.75 -10.13 -5.54
C ARG A 85 7.11 -9.52 -5.80
N VAL A 86 8.15 -10.26 -5.42
CA VAL A 86 9.55 -9.86 -5.56
C VAL A 86 10.34 -11.01 -6.18
N GLU A 87 11.50 -10.70 -6.70
CA GLU A 87 12.42 -11.74 -7.17
C GLU A 87 13.09 -12.45 -5.99
N ALA A 88 13.57 -13.66 -6.20
CA ALA A 88 14.22 -14.44 -5.14
C ALA A 88 15.42 -13.72 -4.51
N SER A 89 16.12 -12.91 -5.30
CA SER A 89 17.27 -12.10 -4.86
C SER A 89 16.88 -10.92 -3.95
N GLU A 90 15.62 -10.49 -3.99
CA GLU A 90 15.09 -9.34 -3.24
C GLU A 90 14.39 -9.76 -1.93
N LEU A 91 14.34 -11.07 -1.64
CA LEU A 91 13.75 -11.56 -0.40
C LEU A 91 14.61 -11.14 0.80
N PRO A 92 14.03 -10.49 1.83
CA PRO A 92 14.75 -10.16 3.04
C PRO A 92 15.14 -11.43 3.80
N ALA A 93 16.24 -11.39 4.53
CA ALA A 93 16.61 -12.46 5.46
C ALA A 93 15.58 -12.58 6.59
N GLU A 94 15.45 -13.78 7.17
CA GLU A 94 14.63 -13.97 8.36
C GLU A 94 15.12 -13.05 9.49
N GLY A 95 14.22 -12.22 10.04
CA GLY A 95 14.55 -11.23 11.06
C GLY A 95 15.05 -9.87 10.53
N ALA A 96 14.89 -9.59 9.24
CA ALA A 96 15.14 -8.26 8.70
C ALA A 96 14.29 -7.18 9.40
N GLU A 97 14.84 -6.00 9.53
CA GLU A 97 14.12 -4.84 10.09
C GLU A 97 12.87 -4.52 9.25
N ASP A 98 11.84 -4.03 9.94
CA ASP A 98 10.58 -3.64 9.30
C ASP A 98 10.81 -2.53 8.25
N PRO A 99 10.13 -2.59 7.10
CA PRO A 99 10.35 -1.66 6.01
C PRO A 99 9.83 -0.27 6.35
N GLY A 100 10.72 0.71 6.26
CA GLY A 100 10.44 2.12 6.51
C GLY A 100 10.49 2.99 5.25
N VAL A 101 10.40 4.29 5.46
CA VAL A 101 10.52 5.29 4.38
C VAL A 101 11.87 5.22 3.66
N ASP A 102 12.89 4.70 4.34
CA ASP A 102 14.25 4.55 3.83
C ASP A 102 14.37 3.61 2.63
N LEU A 103 13.29 2.83 2.36
CA LEU A 103 13.15 2.05 1.13
C LEU A 103 13.16 2.93 -0.13
N PHE A 104 12.77 4.20 0.01
CA PHE A 104 12.67 5.16 -1.10
C PHE A 104 13.73 6.25 -0.94
N SER A 105 14.31 6.67 -2.05
CA SER A 105 15.23 7.82 -2.10
C SER A 105 14.52 9.07 -2.61
N ALA A 106 14.99 10.24 -2.16
CA ALA A 106 14.46 11.52 -2.63
C ALA A 106 14.62 11.64 -4.15
N GLY A 107 13.58 12.12 -4.84
CA GLY A 107 13.56 12.23 -6.31
C GLY A 107 13.23 10.94 -7.06
N GLN A 108 12.99 9.83 -6.37
CA GLN A 108 12.59 8.57 -6.98
C GLN A 108 11.14 8.64 -7.46
N TRP A 109 10.89 8.10 -8.66
CA TRP A 109 9.54 7.89 -9.17
C TRP A 109 8.92 6.67 -8.51
N VAL A 110 7.66 6.79 -8.09
CA VAL A 110 6.91 5.72 -7.43
C VAL A 110 5.52 5.58 -8.05
N ASP A 111 5.05 4.34 -8.16
CA ASP A 111 3.68 4.04 -8.54
C ASP A 111 2.81 3.98 -7.30
N VAL A 112 1.68 4.70 -7.31
CA VAL A 112 0.73 4.73 -6.20
C VAL A 112 -0.58 4.07 -6.61
N ILE A 113 -0.90 2.95 -5.97
CA ILE A 113 -2.12 2.19 -6.21
C ILE A 113 -3.08 2.42 -5.05
N GLY A 114 -4.30 2.83 -5.35
CA GLY A 114 -5.28 3.09 -4.32
C GLY A 114 -6.71 3.06 -4.83
N THR A 115 -7.66 3.02 -3.90
CA THR A 115 -9.09 3.12 -4.21
C THR A 115 -9.53 4.57 -4.05
N SER A 116 -10.03 5.18 -5.14
CA SER A 116 -10.54 6.53 -5.12
C SER A 116 -11.86 6.63 -4.33
N LYS A 117 -12.21 7.86 -3.91
CA LYS A 117 -13.50 8.10 -3.26
C LYS A 117 -14.65 7.68 -4.19
N GLY A 118 -15.65 7.05 -3.60
CA GLY A 118 -16.90 6.72 -4.32
C GLY A 118 -17.60 7.97 -4.85
N LYS A 119 -18.22 7.83 -6.02
CA LYS A 119 -18.98 8.90 -6.71
C LYS A 119 -20.49 8.72 -6.59
N GLY A 120 -20.95 7.76 -5.79
CA GLY A 120 -22.34 7.36 -5.70
C GLY A 120 -22.80 6.55 -6.94
N PHE A 121 -24.10 6.45 -7.14
CA PHE A 121 -24.68 5.82 -8.32
C PHE A 121 -24.51 6.74 -9.52
N GLN A 122 -23.90 6.23 -10.60
CA GLN A 122 -23.61 7.00 -11.79
C GLN A 122 -24.24 6.33 -13.02
N GLY A 123 -24.81 7.16 -13.90
CA GLY A 123 -25.31 6.72 -15.20
C GLY A 123 -24.17 6.24 -16.12
N ALA A 124 -24.52 5.46 -17.14
CA ALA A 124 -23.58 4.85 -18.07
C ALA A 124 -22.66 5.87 -18.77
N MET A 125 -23.17 7.03 -19.11
CA MET A 125 -22.40 8.10 -19.76
C MET A 125 -21.23 8.57 -18.88
N ARG A 126 -21.46 8.72 -17.57
CA ARG A 126 -20.42 9.23 -16.66
C ARG A 126 -19.50 8.14 -16.13
N ARG A 127 -20.03 6.93 -15.95
CA ARG A 127 -19.26 5.79 -15.40
C ARG A 127 -18.38 5.13 -16.45
N HIS A 128 -18.86 5.03 -17.67
CA HIS A 128 -18.24 4.24 -18.74
C HIS A 128 -17.95 5.04 -20.01
N ASN A 129 -18.11 6.37 -19.95
CA ASN A 129 -17.88 7.28 -21.09
C ASN A 129 -18.70 6.92 -22.35
N PHE A 130 -19.91 6.41 -22.18
CA PHE A 130 -20.83 6.19 -23.30
C PHE A 130 -21.25 7.53 -23.94
N HIS A 131 -21.36 7.53 -25.25
CA HIS A 131 -21.96 8.66 -25.97
C HIS A 131 -23.48 8.64 -25.75
N GLY A 132 -24.07 9.81 -25.50
CA GLY A 132 -25.51 9.99 -25.52
C GLY A 132 -26.05 10.11 -26.94
N SER A 133 -27.37 10.00 -27.10
CA SER A 133 -28.02 10.40 -28.35
C SER A 133 -27.78 11.90 -28.60
N PRO A 134 -27.67 12.33 -29.88
CA PRO A 134 -27.74 13.75 -30.21
C PRO A 134 -28.98 14.37 -29.59
N ALA A 135 -28.83 15.49 -28.93
CA ALA A 135 -29.99 16.27 -28.50
C ALA A 135 -30.72 16.77 -29.76
N ALA A 136 -31.98 16.39 -29.88
CA ALA A 136 -32.84 16.91 -30.93
C ALA A 136 -33.34 18.30 -30.58
#